data_84dce9bd2b1efa479459bffc68837ed6
#
_entry.id   84dce9bd2b1efa479459bffc68837ed6
#
_cell.length_a   1.000
_cell.length_b   1.000
_cell.length_c   1.000
_cell.angle_alpha   90.00
_cell.angle_beta   90.00
_cell.angle_gamma   90.00
#
_symmetry.space_group_name_H-M   'P 1'
#
loop_
_entity.id
_entity.type
_entity.pdbx_description
1 polymer ?
#
loop_
_entity_poly.entity_id
_entity_poly.type
_entity_poly.pdbx_seq_one_letter_code
_entity_poly.pdbx_strand_id
1 'polypeptide(L)'
;KGIRPLLVMLSAAMNSPVEGAAKGRRVHLAAMLVEMIHVASLIHDDVIDESDTRRGRPSANARWQSHKAVILGDFILARNMNIGLSSGQFDLVTHVCGSMAALCEGEVLQSECAEKHTMTRQAYLDIIYKKTACLIGVSASAGAMAVGAPREKVALMRRFGEAIGMAF
;
A
#
# COMPACT_ATOMS: atom_id res chain seq x y z
N LYS A 1 -1.33 -2.75 13.35
CA LYS A 1 -2.18 -1.73 12.69
C LYS A 1 -1.34 -0.50 12.41
N GLY A 2 -1.45 0.07 11.18
CA GLY A 2 -0.74 1.33 10.84
C GLY A 2 0.76 1.18 10.61
N ILE A 3 1.26 -0.01 10.28
CA ILE A 3 2.69 -0.22 10.04
C ILE A 3 3.19 0.57 8.80
N ARG A 4 2.36 0.72 7.79
CA ARG A 4 2.71 1.45 6.56
C ARG A 4 2.88 2.95 6.82
N PRO A 5 1.90 3.67 7.43
CA PRO A 5 2.10 5.04 7.87
C PRO A 5 3.30 5.21 8.80
N LEU A 6 3.51 4.27 9.72
CA LEU A 6 4.67 4.30 10.62
C LEU A 6 5.99 4.22 9.85
N LEU A 7 6.10 3.33 8.86
CA LEU A 7 7.28 3.23 8.01
C LEU A 7 7.55 4.51 7.21
N VAL A 8 6.50 5.17 6.70
CA VAL A 8 6.63 6.48 6.04
C VAL A 8 7.25 7.49 7.01
N MET A 9 6.72 7.59 8.22
CA MET A 9 7.19 8.57 9.22
C MET A 9 8.62 8.27 9.70
N LEU A 10 8.93 6.99 9.97
CA LEU A 10 10.26 6.57 10.38
C LEU A 10 11.30 6.82 9.26
N SER A 11 10.97 6.46 8.03
CA SER A 11 11.84 6.74 6.89
C SER A 11 12.07 8.22 6.68
N ALA A 12 11.06 9.05 6.84
CA ALA A 12 11.20 10.51 6.80
C ALA A 12 12.14 11.01 7.89
N ALA A 13 11.98 10.53 9.13
CA ALA A 13 12.83 10.90 10.26
C ALA A 13 14.31 10.51 10.04
N MET A 14 14.54 9.31 9.48
CA MET A 14 15.90 8.80 9.22
C MET A 14 16.62 9.50 8.07
N ASN A 15 15.89 10.08 7.12
CA ASN A 15 16.44 10.66 5.90
C ASN A 15 16.43 12.19 5.87
N SER A 16 16.07 12.84 6.96
CA SER A 16 16.13 14.29 7.09
C SER A 16 17.02 14.71 8.26
N PRO A 17 17.90 15.70 8.10
CA PRO A 17 18.64 16.28 9.20
C PRO A 17 17.79 17.23 10.06
N VAL A 18 16.58 17.56 9.61
CA VAL A 18 15.68 18.50 10.29
C VAL A 18 14.88 17.76 11.36
N GLU A 19 15.01 18.19 12.62
CA GLU A 19 14.23 17.66 13.70
C GLU A 19 12.73 17.89 13.46
N GLY A 20 11.93 16.86 13.71
CA GLY A 20 10.48 16.92 13.48
C GLY A 20 10.04 16.78 12.02
N ALA A 21 10.94 16.54 11.07
CA ALA A 21 10.62 16.36 9.65
C ALA A 21 9.51 15.32 9.40
N ALA A 22 9.46 14.26 10.22
CA ALA A 22 8.40 13.25 10.17
C ALA A 22 6.98 13.81 10.42
N LYS A 23 6.87 14.99 11.01
CA LYS A 23 5.60 15.68 11.26
C LYS A 23 5.22 16.64 10.13
N GLY A 24 5.99 16.70 9.06
CA GLY A 24 5.75 17.56 7.91
C GLY A 24 4.47 17.20 7.16
N ARG A 25 3.76 18.20 6.63
CA ARG A 25 2.50 18.00 5.87
C ARG A 25 2.65 17.00 4.72
N ARG A 26 3.78 17.05 4.01
CA ARG A 26 4.08 16.16 2.87
C ARG A 26 4.26 14.71 3.34
N VAL A 27 4.86 14.48 4.51
CA VAL A 27 5.01 13.15 5.12
C VAL A 27 3.64 12.58 5.54
N HIS A 28 2.79 13.39 6.15
CA HIS A 28 1.44 12.97 6.51
C HIS A 28 0.60 12.65 5.27
N LEU A 29 0.74 13.43 4.20
CA LEU A 29 0.08 13.14 2.92
C LEU A 29 0.53 11.76 2.40
N ALA A 30 1.84 11.51 2.31
CA ALA A 30 2.37 10.22 1.86
C ALA A 30 1.85 9.06 2.72
N ALA A 31 1.86 9.21 4.05
CA ALA A 31 1.35 8.21 4.98
C ALA A 31 -0.14 7.92 4.78
N MET A 32 -0.94 8.97 4.55
CA MET A 32 -2.37 8.84 4.28
C MET A 32 -2.62 8.16 2.93
N LEU A 33 -1.94 8.57 1.87
CA LEU A 33 -2.11 7.98 0.53
C LEU A 33 -1.84 6.47 0.55
N VAL A 34 -0.75 6.05 1.19
CA VAL A 34 -0.39 4.63 1.32
C VAL A 34 -1.43 3.85 2.13
N GLU A 35 -1.88 4.38 3.27
CA GLU A 35 -2.84 3.69 4.12
C GLU A 35 -4.23 3.59 3.47
N MET A 36 -4.66 4.60 2.72
CA MET A 36 -5.93 4.55 1.99
C MET A 36 -5.93 3.48 0.91
N ILE A 37 -4.83 3.32 0.16
CA ILE A 37 -4.68 2.21 -0.80
C ILE A 37 -4.77 0.87 -0.07
N HIS A 38 -4.05 0.72 1.04
CA HIS A 38 -4.10 -0.52 1.82
C HIS A 38 -5.50 -0.83 2.36
N VAL A 39 -6.21 0.17 2.87
CA VAL A 39 -7.58 -0.03 3.38
C VAL A 39 -8.54 -0.42 2.25
N ALA A 40 -8.43 0.22 1.09
CA ALA A 40 -9.24 -0.12 -0.07
C ALA A 40 -8.97 -1.55 -0.56
N SER A 41 -7.68 -1.94 -0.67
CA SER A 41 -7.34 -3.31 -1.06
C SER A 41 -7.89 -4.34 -0.08
N LEU A 42 -7.81 -4.09 1.23
CA LEU A 42 -8.39 -4.99 2.23
C LEU A 42 -9.92 -5.15 2.10
N ILE A 43 -10.62 -4.09 1.70
CA ILE A 43 -12.07 -4.17 1.48
C ILE A 43 -12.39 -5.00 0.25
N HIS A 44 -11.63 -4.83 -0.84
CA HIS A 44 -11.79 -5.63 -2.05
C HIS A 44 -11.41 -7.10 -1.80
N ASP A 45 -10.32 -7.36 -1.09
CA ASP A 45 -9.89 -8.72 -0.70
C ASP A 45 -10.98 -9.43 0.11
N ASP A 46 -11.63 -8.74 1.08
CA ASP A 46 -12.70 -9.33 1.86
C ASP A 46 -13.89 -9.77 1.00
N VAL A 47 -14.13 -9.12 -0.15
CA VAL A 47 -15.16 -9.52 -1.11
C VAL A 47 -14.69 -10.71 -1.96
N ILE A 48 -13.45 -10.66 -2.45
CA ILE A 48 -12.86 -11.71 -3.29
C ILE A 48 -12.74 -13.03 -2.51
N ASP A 49 -12.30 -12.93 -1.25
CA ASP A 49 -12.12 -14.08 -0.35
C ASP A 49 -13.42 -14.51 0.36
N GLU A 50 -14.57 -13.86 0.05
CA GLU A 50 -15.86 -14.07 0.73
C GLU A 50 -15.73 -14.03 2.27
N SER A 51 -14.84 -13.22 2.79
CA SER A 51 -14.51 -13.18 4.21
C SER A 51 -15.56 -12.44 5.03
N ASP A 52 -16.14 -13.11 6.02
CA ASP A 52 -17.12 -12.52 6.94
C ASP A 52 -16.47 -11.69 8.05
N THR A 53 -15.21 -11.98 8.38
CA THR A 53 -14.54 -11.34 9.50
C THR A 53 -13.14 -10.85 9.12
N ARG A 54 -12.77 -9.69 9.66
CA ARG A 54 -11.41 -9.16 9.59
C ARG A 54 -10.94 -8.71 10.96
N ARG A 55 -9.87 -9.34 11.45
CA ARG A 55 -9.28 -9.05 12.78
C ARG A 55 -10.31 -9.15 13.93
N GLY A 56 -11.16 -10.17 13.88
CA GLY A 56 -12.17 -10.45 14.91
C GLY A 56 -13.38 -9.50 14.89
N ARG A 57 -13.58 -8.76 13.79
CA ARG A 57 -14.75 -7.90 13.58
C ARG A 57 -15.40 -8.25 12.24
N PRO A 58 -16.71 -8.01 12.08
CA PRO A 58 -17.37 -8.16 10.79
C PRO A 58 -16.65 -7.34 9.71
N SER A 59 -16.40 -7.98 8.56
CA SER A 59 -15.82 -7.33 7.38
C SER A 59 -16.80 -6.32 6.77
N ALA A 60 -16.33 -5.50 5.83
CA ALA A 60 -17.20 -4.64 5.04
C ALA A 60 -18.20 -5.46 4.21
N ASN A 61 -17.75 -6.60 3.67
CA ASN A 61 -18.57 -7.55 2.93
C ASN A 61 -19.73 -8.09 3.78
N ALA A 62 -19.45 -8.55 4.99
CA ALA A 62 -20.45 -9.07 5.92
C ALA A 62 -21.47 -8.00 6.37
N ARG A 63 -21.05 -6.72 6.47
CA ARG A 63 -21.91 -5.63 6.93
C ARG A 63 -22.84 -5.07 5.85
N TRP A 64 -22.33 -4.93 4.63
CA TRP A 64 -23.01 -4.15 3.58
C TRP A 64 -23.28 -4.92 2.29
N GLN A 65 -22.96 -6.19 2.25
CA GLN A 65 -23.01 -7.04 1.05
C GLN A 65 -21.94 -6.66 0.00
N SER A 66 -21.57 -7.63 -0.85
CA SER A 66 -20.42 -7.53 -1.74
C SER A 66 -20.44 -6.30 -2.64
N HIS A 67 -21.58 -5.99 -3.28
CA HIS A 67 -21.64 -4.85 -4.22
C HIS A 67 -21.41 -3.49 -3.53
N LYS A 68 -21.89 -3.30 -2.29
CA LYS A 68 -21.65 -2.06 -1.54
C LYS A 68 -20.22 -1.98 -1.00
N ALA A 69 -19.63 -3.13 -0.62
CA ALA A 69 -18.24 -3.20 -0.19
C ALA A 69 -17.29 -2.84 -1.35
N VAL A 70 -17.54 -3.34 -2.58
CA VAL A 70 -16.76 -2.94 -3.76
C VAL A 70 -16.84 -1.42 -3.98
N ILE A 71 -18.05 -0.85 -4.01
CA ILE A 71 -18.24 0.60 -4.19
C ILE A 71 -17.53 1.40 -3.08
N LEU A 72 -17.51 0.91 -1.84
CA LEU A 72 -16.78 1.56 -0.74
C LEU A 72 -15.28 1.56 -0.99
N GLY A 73 -14.71 0.45 -1.43
CA GLY A 73 -13.29 0.37 -1.81
C GLY A 73 -12.97 1.35 -2.94
N ASP A 74 -13.77 1.38 -4.00
CA ASP A 74 -13.63 2.31 -5.12
C ASP A 74 -13.74 3.77 -4.67
N PHE A 75 -14.68 4.08 -3.78
CA PHE A 75 -14.82 5.42 -3.22
C PHE A 75 -13.56 5.85 -2.46
N ILE A 76 -12.96 4.96 -1.66
CA ILE A 76 -11.71 5.24 -0.94
C ILE A 76 -10.57 5.50 -1.92
N LEU A 77 -10.44 4.71 -2.99
CA LEU A 77 -9.43 4.91 -4.04
C LEU A 77 -9.64 6.24 -4.77
N ALA A 78 -10.86 6.53 -5.20
CA ALA A 78 -11.19 7.79 -5.85
C ALA A 78 -10.91 8.99 -4.94
N ARG A 79 -11.25 8.89 -3.65
CA ARG A 79 -10.97 9.93 -2.65
C ARG A 79 -9.48 10.11 -2.43
N ASN A 80 -8.72 9.00 -2.39
CA ASN A 80 -7.25 9.02 -2.30
C ASN A 80 -6.63 9.78 -3.46
N MET A 81 -7.03 9.46 -4.70
CA MET A 81 -6.58 10.16 -5.90
C MET A 81 -6.94 11.65 -5.87
N ASN A 82 -8.17 11.99 -5.50
CA ASN A 82 -8.61 13.38 -5.42
C ASN A 82 -7.77 14.20 -4.43
N ILE A 83 -7.54 13.67 -3.21
CA ILE A 83 -6.71 14.33 -2.20
C ILE A 83 -5.27 14.48 -2.70
N GLY A 84 -4.71 13.42 -3.27
CA GLY A 84 -3.36 13.43 -3.82
C GLY A 84 -3.17 14.49 -4.89
N LEU A 85 -4.03 14.49 -5.91
CA LEU A 85 -3.97 15.45 -7.03
C LEU A 85 -4.21 16.89 -6.56
N SER A 86 -5.18 17.12 -5.68
CA SER A 86 -5.48 18.45 -5.13
C SER A 86 -4.35 19.00 -4.26
N SER A 87 -3.45 18.14 -3.76
CA SER A 87 -2.30 18.56 -2.98
C SER A 87 -1.18 19.21 -3.82
N GLY A 88 -1.18 19.01 -5.13
CA GLY A 88 -0.10 19.41 -6.03
C GLY A 88 1.20 18.60 -5.89
N GLN A 89 1.23 17.54 -5.07
CA GLN A 89 2.40 16.69 -4.83
C GLN A 89 2.43 15.51 -5.80
N PHE A 90 2.46 15.79 -7.10
CA PHE A 90 2.32 14.79 -8.17
C PHE A 90 3.39 13.70 -8.14
N ASP A 91 4.60 14.01 -7.71
CA ASP A 91 5.69 13.06 -7.55
C ASP A 91 5.36 11.97 -6.50
N LEU A 92 4.82 12.36 -5.34
CA LEU A 92 4.35 11.42 -4.33
C LEU A 92 3.16 10.61 -4.81
N VAL A 93 2.20 11.26 -5.46
CA VAL A 93 1.01 10.58 -6.01
C VAL A 93 1.44 9.51 -7.01
N THR A 94 2.27 9.86 -7.98
CA THR A 94 2.77 8.92 -8.99
C THR A 94 3.51 7.75 -8.35
N HIS A 95 4.37 8.05 -7.36
CA HIS A 95 5.16 7.04 -6.66
C HIS A 95 4.27 6.04 -5.90
N VAL A 96 3.27 6.53 -5.19
CA VAL A 96 2.36 5.69 -4.39
C VAL A 96 1.38 4.93 -5.27
N CYS A 97 0.79 5.59 -6.28
CA CYS A 97 -0.18 4.96 -7.18
C CYS A 97 0.42 3.84 -8.03
N GLY A 98 1.72 3.89 -8.34
CA GLY A 98 2.42 2.81 -9.04
C GLY A 98 2.33 1.45 -8.34
N SER A 99 2.09 1.42 -7.02
CA SER A 99 1.88 0.16 -6.28
C SER A 99 0.50 -0.46 -6.48
N MET A 100 -0.50 0.32 -6.92
CA MET A 100 -1.87 -0.20 -7.10
C MET A 100 -1.93 -1.24 -8.22
N ALA A 101 -1.27 -0.98 -9.35
CA ALA A 101 -1.20 -1.93 -10.44
C ALA A 101 -0.57 -3.27 -10.00
N ALA A 102 0.54 -3.19 -9.25
CA ALA A 102 1.19 -4.38 -8.71
C ALA A 102 0.27 -5.18 -7.76
N LEU A 103 -0.49 -4.50 -6.90
CA LEU A 103 -1.47 -5.16 -6.02
C LEU A 103 -2.52 -5.92 -6.84
N CYS A 104 -3.15 -5.27 -7.82
CA CYS A 104 -4.15 -5.91 -8.70
C CYS A 104 -3.56 -7.09 -9.49
N GLU A 105 -2.36 -6.94 -10.06
CA GLU A 105 -1.67 -8.02 -10.74
C GLU A 105 -1.37 -9.21 -9.81
N GLY A 106 -1.06 -8.94 -8.53
CA GLY A 106 -0.83 -9.97 -7.53
C GLY A 106 -2.09 -10.77 -7.23
N GLU A 107 -3.25 -10.10 -7.13
CA GLU A 107 -4.55 -10.75 -6.94
C GLU A 107 -4.93 -11.62 -8.14
N VAL A 108 -4.81 -11.09 -9.35
CA VAL A 108 -5.10 -11.86 -10.59
C VAL A 108 -4.19 -13.09 -10.69
N LEU A 109 -2.89 -12.93 -10.44
CA LEU A 109 -1.95 -14.05 -10.47
C LEU A 109 -2.28 -15.12 -9.43
N GLN A 110 -2.67 -14.72 -8.23
CA GLN A 110 -3.08 -15.65 -7.18
C GLN A 110 -4.32 -16.44 -7.59
N SER A 111 -5.36 -15.76 -8.10
CA SER A 111 -6.59 -16.39 -8.57
C SER A 111 -6.32 -17.38 -9.71
N GLU A 112 -5.56 -16.97 -10.72
CA GLU A 112 -5.19 -17.86 -11.83
C GLU A 112 -4.41 -19.10 -11.39
N CYS A 113 -3.44 -18.94 -10.47
CA CYS A 113 -2.68 -20.06 -9.94
C CYS A 113 -3.57 -21.02 -9.12
N ALA A 114 -4.55 -20.50 -8.40
CA ALA A 114 -5.49 -21.31 -7.63
C ALA A 114 -6.43 -22.10 -8.56
N GLU A 115 -7.03 -21.46 -9.56
CA GLU A 115 -7.95 -22.07 -10.50
C GLU A 115 -7.27 -23.17 -11.33
N LYS A 116 -6.03 -22.91 -11.79
CA LYS A 116 -5.29 -23.85 -12.66
C LYS A 116 -4.46 -24.88 -11.87
N HIS A 117 -4.43 -24.80 -10.54
CA HIS A 117 -3.56 -25.61 -9.67
C HIS A 117 -2.08 -25.57 -10.09
N THR A 118 -1.60 -24.38 -10.51
CA THR A 118 -0.24 -24.18 -11.07
C THR A 118 0.69 -23.40 -10.16
N MET A 119 0.43 -23.39 -8.84
CA MET A 119 1.27 -22.68 -7.87
C MET A 119 2.68 -23.23 -7.85
N THR A 120 3.63 -22.43 -8.35
CA THR A 120 5.07 -22.71 -8.26
C THR A 120 5.70 -21.84 -7.16
N ARG A 121 6.92 -22.21 -6.75
CA ARG A 121 7.68 -21.36 -5.80
C ARG A 121 7.88 -19.94 -6.33
N GLN A 122 8.15 -19.81 -7.63
CA GLN A 122 8.35 -18.49 -8.25
C GLN A 122 7.05 -17.69 -8.25
N ALA A 123 5.94 -18.29 -8.69
CA ALA A 123 4.63 -17.63 -8.64
C ALA A 123 4.25 -17.19 -7.21
N TYR A 124 4.51 -18.04 -6.22
CA TYR A 124 4.29 -17.70 -4.82
C TYR A 124 5.12 -16.47 -4.38
N LEU A 125 6.40 -16.42 -4.70
CA LEU A 125 7.26 -15.26 -4.37
C LEU A 125 6.81 -13.99 -5.10
N ASP A 126 6.39 -14.10 -6.35
CA ASP A 126 5.87 -12.98 -7.13
C ASP A 126 4.55 -12.44 -6.53
N ILE A 127 3.66 -13.32 -6.08
CA ILE A 127 2.41 -12.95 -5.41
C ILE A 127 2.72 -12.20 -4.11
N ILE A 128 3.59 -12.73 -3.22
CA ILE A 128 3.91 -12.03 -1.97
C ILE A 128 4.58 -10.69 -2.25
N TYR A 129 5.47 -10.63 -3.22
CA TYR A 129 6.08 -9.35 -3.61
C TYR A 129 5.01 -8.34 -4.02
N LYS A 130 4.11 -8.70 -4.93
CA LYS A 130 3.08 -7.81 -5.46
C LYS A 130 2.03 -7.42 -4.42
N LYS A 131 1.52 -8.38 -3.67
CA LYS A 131 0.46 -8.15 -2.67
C LYS A 131 0.96 -7.49 -1.38
N THR A 132 2.18 -7.73 -0.97
CA THR A 132 2.68 -7.30 0.35
C THR A 132 3.92 -6.44 0.26
N ALA A 133 5.00 -6.94 -0.33
CA ALA A 133 6.30 -6.30 -0.27
C ALA A 133 6.35 -4.98 -1.05
N CYS A 134 5.70 -4.91 -2.21
CA CYS A 134 5.66 -3.71 -3.05
C CYS A 134 5.13 -2.50 -2.28
N LEU A 135 3.98 -2.60 -1.62
CA LEU A 135 3.39 -1.47 -0.89
C LEU A 135 4.18 -1.11 0.38
N ILE A 136 4.82 -2.07 1.04
CA ILE A 136 5.73 -1.81 2.17
C ILE A 136 6.98 -1.07 1.67
N GLY A 137 7.53 -1.47 0.53
CA GLY A 137 8.64 -0.78 -0.13
C GLY A 137 8.30 0.65 -0.52
N VAL A 138 7.12 0.86 -1.12
CA VAL A 138 6.58 2.19 -1.43
C VAL A 138 6.42 3.03 -0.17
N SER A 139 5.94 2.46 0.93
CA SER A 139 5.78 3.17 2.21
C SER A 139 7.11 3.73 2.71
N ALA A 140 8.15 2.88 2.75
CA ALA A 140 9.48 3.30 3.19
C ALA A 140 10.09 4.35 2.25
N SER A 141 10.01 4.15 0.94
CA SER A 141 10.57 5.10 -0.04
C SER A 141 9.80 6.43 -0.11
N ALA A 142 8.47 6.41 0.06
CA ALA A 142 7.66 7.62 0.08
C ALA A 142 8.02 8.56 1.25
N GLY A 143 8.40 7.99 2.41
CA GLY A 143 8.88 8.77 3.55
C GLY A 143 10.16 9.53 3.25
N ALA A 144 11.16 8.86 2.68
CA ALA A 144 12.41 9.49 2.25
C ALA A 144 12.18 10.56 1.16
N MET A 145 11.29 10.24 0.19
CA MET A 145 10.92 11.16 -0.88
C MET A 145 10.20 12.40 -0.35
N ALA A 146 9.34 12.24 0.66
CA ALA A 146 8.58 13.34 1.24
C ALA A 146 9.46 14.40 1.91
N VAL A 147 10.65 14.05 2.36
CA VAL A 147 11.63 14.97 2.96
C VAL A 147 12.71 15.42 1.98
N GLY A 148 12.57 15.10 0.68
CA GLY A 148 13.52 15.51 -0.34
C GLY A 148 14.86 14.77 -0.31
N ALA A 149 14.90 13.54 0.21
CA ALA A 149 16.11 12.74 0.22
C ALA A 149 16.64 12.45 -1.21
N PRO A 150 17.96 12.29 -1.39
CA PRO A 150 18.53 11.92 -2.68
C PRO A 150 17.93 10.62 -3.24
N ARG A 151 17.89 10.51 -4.57
CA ARG A 151 17.31 9.33 -5.27
C ARG A 151 17.87 8.00 -4.79
N GLU A 152 19.17 7.95 -4.50
CA GLU A 152 19.85 6.76 -3.97
C GLU A 152 19.30 6.34 -2.61
N LYS A 153 19.02 7.29 -1.72
CA LYS A 153 18.39 7.05 -0.42
C LYS A 153 16.95 6.55 -0.57
N VAL A 154 16.18 7.17 -1.47
CA VAL A 154 14.82 6.72 -1.80
C VAL A 154 14.84 5.28 -2.31
N ALA A 155 15.76 4.94 -3.22
CA ALA A 155 15.90 3.58 -3.74
C ALA A 155 16.35 2.58 -2.67
N LEU A 156 17.23 2.99 -1.76
CA LEU A 156 17.67 2.15 -0.63
C LEU A 156 16.49 1.87 0.31
N MET A 157 15.71 2.87 0.66
CA MET A 157 14.51 2.71 1.50
C MET A 157 13.46 1.84 0.83
N ARG A 158 13.33 1.92 -0.49
CA ARG A 158 12.47 1.03 -1.28
C ARG A 158 12.86 -0.43 -1.09
N ARG A 159 14.13 -0.77 -1.34
CA ARG A 159 14.66 -2.14 -1.18
C ARG A 159 14.55 -2.64 0.26
N PHE A 160 14.83 -1.78 1.24
CA PHE A 160 14.67 -2.09 2.65
C PHE A 160 13.23 -2.50 2.99
N GLY A 161 12.25 -1.69 2.56
CA GLY A 161 10.84 -1.99 2.77
C GLY A 161 10.38 -3.25 2.05
N GLU A 162 10.84 -3.48 0.81
CA GLU A 162 10.55 -4.70 0.05
C GLU A 162 11.11 -5.95 0.76
N ALA A 163 12.33 -5.88 1.30
CA ALA A 163 12.92 -6.98 2.06
C ALA A 163 12.12 -7.31 3.32
N ILE A 164 11.65 -6.28 4.06
CA ILE A 164 10.74 -6.48 5.20
C ILE A 164 9.44 -7.13 4.73
N GLY A 165 8.85 -6.65 3.64
CA GLY A 165 7.60 -7.18 3.12
C GLY A 165 7.70 -8.62 2.64
N MET A 166 8.84 -9.02 2.07
CA MET A 166 9.09 -10.41 1.68
C MET A 166 9.31 -11.34 2.88
N ALA A 167 9.82 -10.80 3.99
CA ALA A 167 10.04 -11.58 5.22
C ALA A 167 8.76 -11.73 6.06
N PHE A 168 7.82 -10.79 5.92
CA PHE A 168 6.55 -10.77 6.64
C PHE A 168 5.58 -11.84 6.14
#